data_5e45c82fea9d0c2e148d8189a36ae60b
#
_entry.id   5e45c82fea9d0c2e148d8189a36ae60b
#
_cell.length_a   1.000
_cell.length_b   1.000
_cell.length_c   1.000
_cell.angle_alpha   90.00
_cell.angle_beta   90.00
_cell.angle_gamma   90.00
#
_symmetry.space_group_name_H-M   'P 1'
#
loop_
_entity.id
_entity.type
_entity.pdbx_description
1 polymer ?
#
loop_
_entity_poly.entity_id
_entity_poly.type
_entity_poly.pdbx_seq_one_letter_code
_entity_poly.pdbx_strand_id
1 'polypeptide(L)'
;MKKSMKAILSASVAALCVFGVGFSASAYELNAEVKDVTPALREASTIGVWHHSNPDLQNLKNKDAILVMTFGTTFANTRAKTIDAVEAAIQKAHPDIPVFEAYTSHIIIDRVKAKEGIQKMTPEEAFSKLKAEGYTRVAVVSLDVIPGMEYSYDSIITKMQMSKFKELSLATPLMYF
;
A
#
# COMPACT_ATOMS: atom_id res chain seq x y z
N MET A 1 -16.10 -33.03 -28.08
CA MET A 1 -16.59 -31.96 -27.18
C MET A 1 -15.62 -31.84 -26.02
N LYS A 2 -14.71 -30.87 -26.06
CA LYS A 2 -13.76 -30.58 -24.95
C LYS A 2 -14.31 -29.39 -24.20
N LYS A 3 -14.81 -29.60 -22.97
CA LYS A 3 -15.15 -28.52 -22.03
C LYS A 3 -13.88 -27.98 -21.40
N SER A 4 -13.54 -26.75 -21.73
CA SER A 4 -12.51 -25.98 -21.07
C SER A 4 -12.97 -25.63 -19.66
N MET A 5 -12.33 -26.20 -18.65
CA MET A 5 -12.45 -25.77 -17.25
C MET A 5 -11.62 -24.49 -17.11
N LYS A 6 -12.27 -23.34 -17.10
CA LYS A 6 -11.64 -22.10 -16.65
C LYS A 6 -11.57 -22.15 -15.14
N ALA A 7 -10.37 -22.25 -14.64
CA ALA A 7 -10.08 -22.13 -13.21
C ALA A 7 -10.52 -20.73 -12.72
N ILE A 8 -11.43 -20.71 -11.77
CA ILE A 8 -11.81 -19.50 -11.04
C ILE A 8 -10.70 -19.28 -10.03
N LEU A 9 -9.77 -18.42 -10.37
CA LEU A 9 -8.79 -17.92 -9.41
C LEU A 9 -9.46 -16.79 -8.65
N SER A 10 -9.96 -17.10 -7.47
CA SER A 10 -10.39 -16.12 -6.48
C SER A 10 -9.17 -15.35 -5.99
N ALA A 11 -8.88 -14.23 -6.61
CA ALA A 11 -7.85 -13.33 -6.15
C ALA A 11 -8.44 -12.36 -5.13
N SER A 12 -8.53 -12.80 -3.88
CA SER A 12 -8.67 -11.93 -2.73
C SER A 12 -7.30 -11.36 -2.38
N VAL A 13 -6.81 -10.41 -3.13
CA VAL A 13 -5.64 -9.64 -2.75
C VAL A 13 -5.94 -8.17 -3.00
N ALA A 14 -5.96 -7.45 -1.91
CA ALA A 14 -5.74 -6.02 -1.74
C ALA A 14 -5.87 -5.18 -3.02
N ALA A 15 -6.82 -4.27 -3.01
CA ALA A 15 -6.95 -3.22 -3.99
C ALA A 15 -5.65 -2.44 -4.11
N LEU A 16 -4.75 -2.91 -4.95
CA LEU A 16 -3.73 -2.04 -5.49
C LEU A 16 -4.37 -1.28 -6.62
N CYS A 17 -4.49 0.02 -6.43
CA CYS A 17 -4.93 0.94 -7.46
C CYS A 17 -4.02 0.78 -8.68
N VAL A 18 -4.49 0.05 -9.69
CA VAL A 18 -3.88 0.10 -11.02
C VAL A 18 -4.17 1.48 -11.56
N PHE A 19 -3.15 2.30 -11.65
CA PHE A 19 -3.22 3.64 -12.23
C PHE A 19 -3.42 3.54 -13.75
N GLY A 20 -4.63 3.28 -14.17
CA GLY A 20 -5.07 3.39 -15.56
C GLY A 20 -5.74 4.74 -15.78
N VAL A 21 -5.55 5.29 -16.95
CA VAL A 21 -6.03 6.59 -17.41
C VAL A 21 -7.51 6.82 -17.04
N GLY A 22 -7.77 7.85 -16.23
CA GLY A 22 -9.11 8.44 -16.12
C GLY A 22 -10.10 7.75 -15.17
N PHE A 23 -9.65 7.09 -14.11
CA PHE A 23 -10.57 6.48 -13.15
C PHE A 23 -10.71 7.28 -11.87
N SER A 24 -11.94 7.66 -11.56
CA SER A 24 -12.39 7.81 -10.18
C SER A 24 -11.97 6.55 -9.43
N ALA A 25 -11.29 6.68 -8.31
CA ALA A 25 -10.82 5.56 -7.53
C ALA A 25 -12.00 4.67 -7.10
N SER A 26 -12.29 3.65 -7.88
CA SER A 26 -13.14 2.54 -7.49
C SER A 26 -12.26 1.59 -6.71
N ALA A 27 -12.26 1.71 -5.40
CA ALA A 27 -11.37 0.95 -4.53
C ALA A 27 -11.70 -0.54 -4.48
N TYR A 28 -12.93 -0.92 -4.82
CA TYR A 28 -13.38 -2.31 -4.91
C TYR A 28 -14.35 -2.48 -6.07
N GLU A 29 -14.09 -3.43 -6.96
CA GLU A 29 -15.17 -4.02 -7.75
C GLU A 29 -15.99 -4.92 -6.84
N LEU A 30 -17.24 -4.58 -6.65
CA LEU A 30 -18.18 -5.47 -5.98
C LEU A 30 -18.23 -6.80 -6.75
N ASN A 31 -18.26 -7.91 -6.02
CA ASN A 31 -18.42 -9.22 -6.62
C ASN A 31 -19.58 -9.22 -7.62
N ALA A 32 -19.38 -9.80 -8.80
CA ALA A 32 -20.40 -9.86 -9.86
C ALA A 32 -21.71 -10.57 -9.45
N GLU A 33 -21.69 -11.31 -8.33
CA GLU A 33 -22.87 -11.93 -7.73
C GLU A 33 -23.72 -10.94 -6.91
N VAL A 34 -23.15 -9.77 -6.56
CA VAL A 34 -23.91 -8.73 -5.85
C VAL A 34 -24.87 -8.06 -6.82
N LYS A 35 -26.15 -8.34 -6.63
CA LYS A 35 -27.25 -7.70 -7.34
C LYS A 35 -27.77 -6.54 -6.49
N ASP A 36 -28.43 -5.59 -7.14
CA ASP A 36 -29.08 -4.46 -6.46
C ASP A 36 -28.14 -3.59 -5.60
N VAL A 37 -27.04 -3.17 -6.21
CA VAL A 37 -26.03 -2.29 -5.58
C VAL A 37 -26.66 -0.96 -5.22
N THR A 38 -26.94 -0.75 -3.94
CA THR A 38 -27.43 0.54 -3.44
C THR A 38 -26.31 1.58 -3.42
N PRO A 39 -26.63 2.90 -3.47
CA PRO A 39 -25.64 3.96 -3.29
C PRO A 39 -24.81 3.79 -2.00
N ALA A 40 -25.45 3.43 -0.90
CA ALA A 40 -24.77 3.20 0.39
C ALA A 40 -23.79 2.03 0.33
N LEU A 41 -24.15 0.91 -0.33
CA LEU A 41 -23.25 -0.22 -0.51
C LEU A 41 -22.04 0.15 -1.38
N ARG A 42 -22.28 0.93 -2.44
CA ARG A 42 -21.21 1.43 -3.29
C ARG A 42 -20.26 2.36 -2.52
N GLU A 43 -20.78 3.27 -1.72
CA GLU A 43 -19.99 4.14 -0.87
C GLU A 43 -19.20 3.33 0.17
N ALA A 44 -19.85 2.37 0.83
CA ALA A 44 -19.19 1.48 1.78
C ALA A 44 -18.05 0.67 1.15
N SER A 45 -18.15 0.27 -0.12
CA SER A 45 -17.08 -0.44 -0.81
C SER A 45 -15.85 0.43 -1.10
N THR A 46 -15.96 1.75 -0.98
CA THR A 46 -14.82 2.68 -1.11
C THR A 46 -14.17 3.01 0.23
N ILE A 47 -14.82 2.63 1.35
CA ILE A 47 -14.24 2.77 2.68
C ILE A 47 -13.09 1.77 2.78
N GLY A 48 -11.89 2.25 3.03
CA GLY A 48 -10.72 1.38 3.15
C GLY A 48 -9.51 1.85 2.36
N VAL A 49 -9.71 2.78 1.43
CA VAL A 49 -8.59 3.41 0.71
C VAL A 49 -8.79 4.91 0.74
N TRP A 50 -7.86 5.58 1.43
CA TRP A 50 -7.74 7.02 1.28
C TRP A 50 -6.97 7.33 0.01
N HIS A 51 -7.44 8.31 -0.77
CA HIS A 51 -6.78 8.73 -2.00
C HIS A 51 -6.71 10.26 -2.09
N HIS A 52 -5.60 10.76 -2.60
CA HIS A 52 -5.38 12.17 -2.88
C HIS A 52 -4.73 12.34 -4.26
N SER A 53 -5.33 13.20 -5.06
CA SER A 53 -4.80 13.66 -6.35
C SER A 53 -4.41 15.12 -6.23
N ASN A 54 -3.15 15.44 -6.48
CA ASN A 54 -2.63 16.80 -6.41
C ASN A 54 -2.80 17.50 -7.77
N PRO A 55 -3.67 18.54 -7.88
CA PRO A 55 -3.94 19.20 -9.15
C PRO A 55 -2.71 19.90 -9.73
N ASP A 56 -1.80 20.39 -8.89
CA ASP A 56 -0.63 21.15 -9.32
C ASP A 56 0.45 20.27 -9.96
N LEU A 57 0.40 18.96 -9.75
CA LEU A 57 1.40 18.01 -10.21
C LEU A 57 0.91 17.11 -11.36
N GLN A 58 -0.29 17.36 -11.92
CA GLN A 58 -0.87 16.49 -12.94
C GLN A 58 -0.06 16.42 -14.23
N ASN A 59 0.74 17.44 -14.52
CA ASN A 59 1.63 17.46 -15.69
C ASN A 59 2.87 16.57 -15.56
N LEU A 60 3.17 16.06 -14.36
CA LEU A 60 4.31 15.17 -14.17
C LEU A 60 4.06 13.80 -14.82
N LYS A 61 5.11 13.26 -15.42
CA LYS A 61 5.10 11.89 -15.95
C LYS A 61 4.82 10.91 -14.80
N ASN A 62 3.97 9.92 -15.06
CA ASN A 62 3.69 8.89 -14.08
C ASN A 62 4.92 7.99 -13.86
N LYS A 63 5.31 7.86 -12.61
CA LYS A 63 6.29 6.89 -12.13
C LYS A 63 5.79 6.35 -10.80
N ASP A 64 5.52 5.06 -10.76
CA ASP A 64 4.76 4.39 -9.72
C ASP A 64 5.67 3.68 -8.73
N ALA A 65 5.29 3.70 -7.46
CA ALA A 65 5.91 2.90 -6.41
C ALA A 65 4.86 2.42 -5.41
N ILE A 66 5.18 1.33 -4.73
CA ILE A 66 4.44 0.84 -3.57
C ILE A 66 5.34 1.04 -2.36
N LEU A 67 4.80 1.64 -1.30
CA LEU A 67 5.47 1.79 -0.02
C LEU A 67 4.74 0.94 1.02
N VAL A 68 5.41 -0.09 1.53
CA VAL A 68 4.93 -0.91 2.63
C VAL A 68 5.41 -0.29 3.93
N MET A 69 4.48 0.05 4.81
CA MET A 69 4.76 0.54 6.16
C MET A 69 4.44 -0.53 7.18
N THR A 70 5.30 -0.72 8.16
CA THR A 70 5.14 -1.72 9.21
C THR A 70 5.81 -1.26 10.50
N PHE A 71 5.29 -1.70 11.65
CA PHE A 71 5.97 -1.50 12.92
C PHE A 71 7.38 -2.13 12.93
N GLY A 72 7.55 -3.22 12.21
CA GLY A 72 8.79 -3.96 12.12
C GLY A 72 8.96 -5.00 13.24
N THR A 73 10.04 -5.77 13.14
CA THR A 73 10.44 -6.77 14.14
C THR A 73 11.95 -6.94 14.19
N THR A 74 12.48 -7.19 15.39
CA THR A 74 13.90 -7.50 15.61
C THR A 74 14.23 -8.99 15.45
N PHE A 75 13.26 -9.83 15.15
CA PHE A 75 13.41 -11.26 14.97
C PHE A 75 13.50 -11.62 13.49
N ALA A 76 14.70 -11.89 12.99
CA ALA A 76 14.95 -12.15 11.57
C ALA A 76 14.07 -13.27 10.99
N ASN A 77 13.90 -14.39 11.73
CA ASN A 77 13.04 -15.48 11.29
C ASN A 77 11.55 -15.10 11.21
N THR A 78 11.08 -14.26 12.12
CA THR A 78 9.70 -13.75 12.08
C THR A 78 9.54 -12.80 10.89
N ARG A 79 10.46 -11.86 10.71
CA ARG A 79 10.48 -10.93 9.59
C ARG A 79 10.38 -11.66 8.26
N ALA A 80 11.26 -12.66 8.04
CA ALA A 80 11.28 -13.45 6.81
C ALA A 80 9.96 -14.16 6.50
N LYS A 81 9.22 -14.60 7.53
CA LYS A 81 7.95 -15.33 7.38
C LYS A 81 6.72 -14.43 7.32
N THR A 82 6.85 -13.17 7.66
CA THR A 82 5.75 -12.20 7.73
C THR A 82 5.99 -11.02 6.79
N ILE A 83 6.76 -10.04 7.21
CA ILE A 83 6.96 -8.78 6.48
C ILE A 83 7.57 -9.05 5.11
N ASP A 84 8.74 -9.72 5.06
CA ASP A 84 9.45 -9.99 3.81
C ASP A 84 8.59 -10.87 2.86
N ALA A 85 7.82 -11.82 3.42
CA ALA A 85 6.92 -12.67 2.63
C ALA A 85 5.76 -11.88 2.01
N VAL A 86 5.19 -10.92 2.74
CA VAL A 86 4.13 -10.04 2.21
C VAL A 86 4.69 -9.13 1.13
N GLU A 87 5.85 -8.51 1.36
CA GLU A 87 6.51 -7.67 0.35
C GLU A 87 6.82 -8.45 -0.93
N ALA A 88 7.36 -9.66 -0.79
CA ALA A 88 7.61 -10.53 -1.93
C ALA A 88 6.33 -10.90 -2.69
N ALA A 89 5.22 -11.12 -1.98
CA ALA A 89 3.93 -11.38 -2.59
C ALA A 89 3.39 -10.15 -3.35
N ILE A 90 3.52 -8.96 -2.78
CA ILE A 90 3.17 -7.70 -3.44
C ILE A 90 4.04 -7.49 -4.69
N GLN A 91 5.36 -7.63 -4.57
CA GLN A 91 6.26 -7.47 -5.72
C GLN A 91 5.98 -8.49 -6.84
N LYS A 92 5.62 -9.71 -6.46
CA LYS A 92 5.23 -10.74 -7.44
C LYS A 92 3.92 -10.41 -8.15
N ALA A 93 2.96 -9.82 -7.45
CA ALA A 93 1.69 -9.38 -8.02
C ALA A 93 1.84 -8.14 -8.92
N HIS A 94 2.85 -7.32 -8.66
CA HIS A 94 3.12 -6.07 -9.37
C HIS A 94 4.60 -6.01 -9.81
N PRO A 95 5.02 -6.84 -10.78
CA PRO A 95 6.43 -7.00 -11.14
C PRO A 95 7.06 -5.73 -11.70
N ASP A 96 6.26 -4.86 -12.31
CA ASP A 96 6.72 -3.63 -12.96
C ASP A 96 6.72 -2.40 -12.01
N ILE A 97 6.22 -2.55 -10.78
CA ILE A 97 6.14 -1.47 -9.79
C ILE A 97 7.06 -1.83 -8.61
N PRO A 98 8.12 -1.06 -8.34
CA PRO A 98 9.00 -1.36 -7.23
C PRO A 98 8.32 -1.20 -5.87
N VAL A 99 8.64 -2.11 -4.97
CA VAL A 99 8.17 -2.12 -3.59
C VAL A 99 9.27 -1.58 -2.69
N PHE A 100 8.93 -0.63 -1.85
CA PHE A 100 9.78 -0.02 -0.82
C PHE A 100 9.23 -0.37 0.56
N GLU A 101 10.10 -0.43 1.56
CA GLU A 101 9.75 -0.73 2.94
C GLU A 101 10.11 0.45 3.85
N ALA A 102 9.26 0.70 4.84
CA ALA A 102 9.54 1.60 5.94
C ALA A 102 9.08 1.02 7.27
N TYR A 103 9.89 1.21 8.31
CA TYR A 103 9.56 0.82 9.68
C TYR A 103 9.10 2.03 10.48
N THR A 104 7.98 1.92 11.16
CA THR A 104 7.44 3.01 11.99
C THR A 104 8.06 3.05 13.38
N SER A 105 8.63 1.94 13.86
CA SER A 105 9.28 1.88 15.17
C SER A 105 10.78 2.17 15.10
N HIS A 106 11.19 3.37 15.55
CA HIS A 106 12.61 3.74 15.64
C HIS A 106 13.41 2.78 16.53
N ILE A 107 12.83 2.28 17.61
CA ILE A 107 13.48 1.30 18.50
C ILE A 107 13.79 0.01 17.74
N ILE A 108 12.88 -0.44 16.88
CA ILE A 108 13.11 -1.64 16.06
C ILE A 108 14.18 -1.37 15.01
N ILE A 109 14.16 -0.23 14.34
CA ILE A 109 15.19 0.19 13.37
C ILE A 109 16.57 0.11 14.02
N ASP A 110 16.75 0.75 15.18
CA ASP A 110 18.03 0.80 15.90
C ASP A 110 18.50 -0.61 16.32
N ARG A 111 17.58 -1.43 16.81
CA ARG A 111 17.89 -2.81 17.21
C ARG A 111 18.26 -3.71 16.04
N VAL A 112 17.59 -3.59 14.89
CA VAL A 112 17.92 -4.33 13.67
C VAL A 112 19.30 -3.89 13.17
N LYS A 113 19.57 -2.60 13.14
CA LYS A 113 20.89 -2.07 12.81
C LYS A 113 21.98 -2.59 13.73
N ALA A 114 21.75 -2.57 15.03
CA ALA A 114 22.73 -3.03 16.01
C ALA A 114 23.00 -4.55 15.93
N LYS A 115 21.97 -5.36 15.64
CA LYS A 115 22.09 -6.82 15.62
C LYS A 115 22.56 -7.39 14.28
N GLU A 116 22.12 -6.78 13.19
CA GLU A 116 22.26 -7.33 11.84
C GLU A 116 23.04 -6.41 10.88
N GLY A 117 23.35 -5.18 11.29
CA GLY A 117 23.99 -4.18 10.43
C GLY A 117 23.06 -3.63 9.34
N ILE A 118 21.77 -3.98 9.36
CA ILE A 118 20.79 -3.59 8.34
C ILE A 118 20.16 -2.26 8.74
N GLN A 119 20.27 -1.24 7.88
CA GLN A 119 19.58 0.02 8.05
C GLN A 119 18.19 -0.06 7.43
N LYS A 120 17.15 0.01 8.26
CA LYS A 120 15.77 0.18 7.81
C LYS A 120 15.42 1.67 7.75
N MET A 121 14.60 2.06 6.79
CA MET A 121 14.15 3.47 6.64
C MET A 121 12.97 3.75 7.57
N THR A 122 12.88 4.99 8.04
CA THR A 122 11.62 5.52 8.56
C THR A 122 10.66 5.86 7.41
N PRO A 123 9.36 6.07 7.67
CA PRO A 123 8.43 6.54 6.63
C PRO A 123 8.87 7.85 5.97
N GLU A 124 9.39 8.80 6.75
CA GLU A 124 9.90 10.09 6.25
C GLU A 124 11.09 9.92 5.31
N GLU A 125 12.02 9.04 5.67
CA GLU A 125 13.18 8.71 4.84
C GLU A 125 12.74 8.03 3.53
N ALA A 126 11.78 7.10 3.62
CA ALA A 126 11.24 6.41 2.47
C ALA A 126 10.54 7.38 1.49
N PHE A 127 9.67 8.26 1.98
CA PHE A 127 9.05 9.28 1.13
C PHE A 127 10.06 10.24 0.53
N SER A 128 11.08 10.65 1.29
CA SER A 128 12.15 11.52 0.81
C SER A 128 12.93 10.84 -0.31
N LYS A 129 13.25 9.56 -0.16
CA LYS A 129 13.90 8.74 -1.19
C LYS A 129 13.04 8.61 -2.44
N LEU A 130 11.76 8.26 -2.28
CA LEU A 130 10.81 8.15 -3.39
C LEU A 130 10.73 9.45 -4.19
N LYS A 131 10.65 10.59 -3.50
CA LYS A 131 10.63 11.90 -4.15
C LYS A 131 11.94 12.19 -4.88
N ALA A 132 13.09 11.93 -4.26
CA ALA A 132 14.41 12.15 -4.84
C ALA A 132 14.64 11.28 -6.09
N GLU A 133 14.10 10.06 -6.11
CA GLU A 133 14.17 9.14 -7.25
C GLU A 133 13.12 9.45 -8.33
N GLY A 134 12.29 10.48 -8.14
CA GLY A 134 11.33 10.97 -9.14
C GLY A 134 10.04 10.16 -9.23
N TYR A 135 9.70 9.37 -8.23
CA TYR A 135 8.37 8.76 -8.16
C TYR A 135 7.31 9.83 -7.96
N THR A 136 6.21 9.71 -8.68
CA THR A 136 5.13 10.70 -8.70
C THR A 136 3.83 10.16 -8.15
N ARG A 137 3.63 8.84 -8.20
CA ARG A 137 2.45 8.17 -7.67
C ARG A 137 2.86 7.08 -6.71
N VAL A 138 2.33 7.11 -5.49
CA VAL A 138 2.70 6.16 -4.44
C VAL A 138 1.45 5.53 -3.82
N ALA A 139 1.39 4.21 -3.86
CA ALA A 139 0.43 3.44 -3.10
C ALA A 139 1.07 3.01 -1.78
N VAL A 140 0.49 3.45 -0.66
CA VAL A 140 0.95 3.10 0.68
C VAL A 140 0.11 1.96 1.23
N VAL A 141 0.79 0.91 1.68
CA VAL A 141 0.19 -0.27 2.28
C VAL A 141 0.66 -0.36 3.73
N SER A 142 -0.23 -0.16 4.68
CA SER A 142 0.04 -0.43 6.09
C SER A 142 -0.12 -1.93 6.37
N LEU A 143 0.85 -2.52 7.04
CA LEU A 143 0.74 -3.90 7.55
C LEU A 143 0.18 -3.96 8.98
N ASP A 144 -0.33 -2.86 9.49
CA ASP A 144 -1.03 -2.87 10.77
C ASP A 144 -2.32 -3.69 10.66
N VAL A 145 -2.57 -4.49 11.68
CA VAL A 145 -3.75 -5.38 11.71
C VAL A 145 -5.01 -4.62 12.10
N ILE A 146 -4.87 -3.68 13.04
CA ILE A 146 -5.98 -2.89 13.60
C ILE A 146 -5.71 -1.38 13.45
N PRO A 147 -6.75 -0.53 13.49
CA PRO A 147 -6.60 0.93 13.41
C PRO A 147 -6.12 1.51 14.75
N GLY A 148 -4.90 1.14 15.15
CA GLY A 148 -4.24 1.62 16.35
C GLY A 148 -3.49 2.93 16.14
N MET A 149 -2.63 3.26 17.11
CA MET A 149 -1.80 4.47 17.10
C MET A 149 -0.77 4.41 15.96
N GLU A 150 -0.26 3.23 15.64
CA GLU A 150 0.68 2.98 14.55
C GLU A 150 0.05 3.33 13.20
N TYR A 151 -1.17 2.85 12.94
CA TYR A 151 -1.90 3.22 11.73
C TYR A 151 -2.24 4.72 11.68
N SER A 152 -2.55 5.32 12.82
CA SER A 152 -2.76 6.78 12.88
C SER A 152 -1.50 7.54 12.46
N TYR A 153 -0.32 7.05 12.85
CA TYR A 153 0.96 7.60 12.42
C TYR A 153 1.16 7.42 10.92
N ASP A 154 0.92 6.21 10.36
CA ASP A 154 0.97 5.94 8.92
C ASP A 154 0.08 6.90 8.13
N SER A 155 -1.13 7.12 8.63
CA SER A 155 -2.11 8.04 8.03
C SER A 155 -1.62 9.49 8.05
N ILE A 156 -1.13 9.95 9.18
CA ILE A 156 -0.65 11.33 9.34
C ILE A 156 0.55 11.58 8.44
N ILE A 157 1.57 10.72 8.50
CA ILE A 157 2.80 10.92 7.72
C ILE A 157 2.53 10.85 6.22
N THR A 158 1.64 9.95 5.77
CA THR A 158 1.23 9.86 4.36
C THR A 158 0.53 11.15 3.91
N LYS A 159 -0.44 11.63 4.68
CA LYS A 159 -1.17 12.86 4.36
C LYS A 159 -0.27 14.11 4.34
N MET A 160 0.77 14.15 5.16
CA MET A 160 1.77 15.23 5.12
C MET A 160 2.56 15.27 3.80
N GLN A 161 2.50 14.23 2.97
CA GLN A 161 3.17 14.18 1.68
C GLN A 161 2.30 14.63 0.50
N MET A 162 1.04 15.01 0.71
CA MET A 162 0.07 15.37 -0.36
C MET A 162 0.61 16.41 -1.35
N SER A 163 1.35 17.40 -0.86
CA SER A 163 1.92 18.45 -1.73
C SER A 163 3.12 17.99 -2.57
N LYS A 164 3.67 16.82 -2.29
CA LYS A 164 4.91 16.34 -2.91
C LYS A 164 4.71 15.32 -4.02
N PHE A 165 3.56 14.63 -4.02
CA PHE A 165 3.26 13.57 -4.99
C PHE A 165 2.03 13.90 -5.80
N LYS A 166 2.03 13.45 -7.07
CA LYS A 166 0.90 13.59 -7.98
C LYS A 166 -0.32 12.82 -7.49
N GLU A 167 -0.09 11.58 -7.06
CA GLU A 167 -1.13 10.70 -6.53
C GLU A 167 -0.59 9.99 -5.28
N LEU A 168 -1.39 9.97 -4.23
CA LEU A 168 -1.14 9.19 -3.03
C LEU A 168 -2.38 8.39 -2.69
N SER A 169 -2.20 7.14 -2.30
CA SER A 169 -3.25 6.35 -1.68
C SER A 169 -2.72 5.65 -0.43
N LEU A 170 -3.60 5.42 0.53
CA LEU A 170 -3.30 4.68 1.76
C LEU A 170 -4.39 3.65 2.01
N ALA A 171 -4.01 2.38 2.07
CA ALA A 171 -4.90 1.31 2.46
C ALA A 171 -5.22 1.37 3.96
N THR A 172 -6.42 0.94 4.35
CA THR A 172 -6.76 0.73 5.76
C THR A 172 -6.07 -0.51 6.32
N PRO A 173 -5.98 -0.63 7.66
CA PRO A 173 -5.53 -1.85 8.31
C PRO A 173 -6.40 -3.06 7.93
N LEU A 174 -5.83 -4.25 8.10
CA LEU A 174 -6.50 -5.50 7.72
C LEU A 174 -7.86 -5.71 8.41
N MET A 175 -7.97 -5.27 9.67
CA MET A 175 -9.19 -5.38 10.50
C MET A 175 -9.65 -3.98 10.90
N TYR A 176 -10.18 -3.24 9.94
CA TYR A 176 -10.62 -1.86 10.17
C TYR A 176 -12.01 -1.77 10.81
N PHE A 177 -12.85 -2.79 10.62
CA PHE A 177 -14.23 -2.90 11.15
C PHE A 177 -14.39 -4.13 12.03
#